data_fa6f9043fc3cb798aeb278e4b08d91a6
#
_entry.id   fa6f9043fc3cb798aeb278e4b08d91a6
#
_cell.length_a   1.000
_cell.length_b   1.000
_cell.length_c   1.000
_cell.angle_alpha   90.00
_cell.angle_beta   90.00
_cell.angle_gamma   90.00
#
_symmetry.space_group_name_H-M   'P 1'
#
loop_
_entity.id
_entity.type
_entity.pdbx_description
1 polymer ?
#
loop_
_entity_poly.entity_id
_entity_poly.type
_entity_poly.pdbx_seq_one_letter_code
_entity_poly.pdbx_strand_id
1 'polypeptide(L)'
;MAASNDCRFKVMKKKETKMINNFLIINCTGKNNLIGLKTDNKFFKEKLQNNINSNNLLVSNIISFTVKHKVKLSSKYSILVNMGPGSYSSIRISISVAKGIQIVHGSKLYGYKSDQLSELSLENIQILIKNKQLENKMVSPIYQ
;
A
#
# COMPACT_ATOMS: atom_id res chain seq x y z
N MET A 1 15.79 4.49 36.27
CA MET A 1 14.40 4.09 35.97
C MET A 1 13.72 5.00 34.96
N ALA A 2 13.88 6.32 35.08
CA ALA A 2 13.34 7.23 34.09
C ALA A 2 13.90 7.00 32.68
N ALA A 3 15.19 6.65 32.59
CA ALA A 3 15.84 6.37 31.31
C ALA A 3 15.28 5.14 30.61
N SER A 4 14.84 4.11 31.36
CA SER A 4 14.27 2.92 30.74
C SER A 4 12.87 3.17 30.18
N ASN A 5 12.10 4.09 30.80
CA ASN A 5 10.81 4.49 30.27
C ASN A 5 10.94 5.30 28.98
N ASP A 6 11.92 6.21 28.94
CA ASP A 6 12.22 6.97 27.72
C ASP A 6 12.69 6.06 26.59
N CYS A 7 13.49 5.04 26.89
CA CYS A 7 13.93 4.05 25.93
C CYS A 7 12.76 3.25 25.38
N ARG A 8 11.82 2.85 26.21
CA ARG A 8 10.61 2.16 25.75
C ARG A 8 9.80 3.02 24.79
N PHE A 9 9.62 4.28 25.14
CA PHE A 9 8.87 5.21 24.31
C PHE A 9 9.53 5.41 22.95
N LYS A 10 10.85 5.58 22.94
CA LYS A 10 11.63 5.72 21.70
C LYS A 10 11.58 4.44 20.85
N VAL A 11 11.65 3.28 21.49
CA VAL A 11 11.55 1.99 20.80
C VAL A 11 10.16 1.81 20.19
N MET A 12 9.11 2.23 20.86
CA MET A 12 7.76 2.17 20.30
C MET A 12 7.59 3.07 19.09
N LYS A 13 8.14 4.29 19.12
CA LYS A 13 8.14 5.18 17.96
C LYS A 13 8.93 4.60 16.79
N LYS A 14 10.08 3.99 17.06
CA LYS A 14 10.86 3.30 16.04
C LYS A 14 10.12 2.10 15.46
N LYS A 15 9.36 1.37 16.29
CA LYS A 15 8.53 0.25 15.83
C LYS A 15 7.42 0.72 14.92
N GLU A 16 6.79 1.85 15.20
CA GLU A 16 5.77 2.41 14.32
C GLU A 16 6.34 2.76 12.96
N THR A 17 7.53 3.33 12.92
CA THR A 17 8.23 3.64 11.67
C THR A 17 8.70 2.38 10.94
N LYS A 18 9.07 1.33 11.69
CA LYS A 18 9.53 0.05 11.15
C LYS A 18 8.40 -0.91 10.82
N MET A 19 7.15 -0.58 11.17
CA MET A 19 6.03 -1.49 10.99
C MET A 19 5.62 -1.68 9.53
N ILE A 20 6.11 -0.83 8.62
CA ILE A 20 5.88 -1.02 7.19
C ILE A 20 7.05 -1.81 6.61
N ASN A 21 7.13 -3.08 6.98
CA ASN A 21 8.11 -4.00 6.45
C ASN A 21 7.56 -4.81 5.28
N ASN A 22 6.39 -5.36 5.47
CA ASN A 22 5.69 -6.14 4.47
C ASN A 22 4.46 -5.35 4.04
N PHE A 23 4.25 -5.24 2.74
CA PHE A 23 3.14 -4.44 2.24
C PHE A 23 2.67 -4.91 0.87
N LEU A 24 1.42 -4.64 0.60
CA LEU A 24 0.85 -4.70 -0.74
C LEU A 24 0.63 -3.26 -1.18
N ILE A 25 1.14 -2.90 -2.35
CA ILE A 25 0.94 -1.56 -2.93
C ILE A 25 0.06 -1.67 -4.17
N ILE A 26 -0.95 -0.81 -4.23
CA ILE A 26 -1.89 -0.75 -5.35
C ILE A 26 -1.70 0.59 -6.03
N ASN A 27 -1.20 0.56 -7.25
CA ASN A 27 -0.92 1.75 -8.03
C ASN A 27 -1.72 1.71 -9.33
N CYS A 28 -3.01 1.99 -9.23
CA CYS A 28 -3.94 1.91 -10.35
C CYS A 28 -4.58 3.28 -10.57
N THR A 29 -3.96 4.08 -11.44
CA THR A 29 -4.42 5.43 -11.78
C THR A 29 -5.04 5.51 -13.18
N GLY A 30 -5.17 4.37 -13.87
CA GLY A 30 -5.71 4.30 -15.22
C GLY A 30 -4.65 4.17 -16.30
N LYS A 31 -3.41 4.52 -15.98
CA LYS A 31 -2.26 4.34 -16.85
C LYS A 31 -1.18 3.60 -16.08
N ASN A 32 -0.54 2.63 -16.73
CA ASN A 32 0.53 1.85 -16.09
C ASN A 32 0.11 1.29 -14.74
N ASN A 33 -1.05 0.65 -14.71
CA ASN A 33 -1.56 0.04 -13.49
C ASN A 33 -0.62 -1.08 -13.03
N LEU A 34 -0.19 -0.99 -11.79
CA LEU A 34 0.77 -1.92 -11.20
C LEU A 34 0.33 -2.28 -9.79
N ILE A 35 0.64 -3.51 -9.40
CA ILE A 35 0.59 -3.91 -7.99
C ILE A 35 1.95 -4.44 -7.59
N GLY A 36 2.30 -4.24 -6.33
CA GLY A 36 3.55 -4.70 -5.77
C GLY A 36 3.33 -5.38 -4.44
N LEU A 37 4.21 -6.30 -4.11
CA LEU A 37 4.13 -7.07 -2.88
C LEU A 37 5.51 -7.21 -2.30
N LYS A 38 5.72 -6.68 -1.11
CA LYS A 38 6.95 -6.89 -0.37
C LYS A 38 6.69 -7.88 0.75
N THR A 39 7.41 -8.98 0.73
CA THR A 39 7.34 -10.01 1.76
C THR A 39 8.77 -10.36 2.19
N ASP A 40 9.08 -10.12 3.45
CA ASP A 40 10.42 -10.30 4.02
C ASP A 40 11.46 -9.54 3.20
N ASN A 41 12.39 -10.23 2.52
CA ASN A 41 13.44 -9.60 1.73
C ASN A 41 13.15 -9.58 0.23
N LYS A 42 11.93 -9.95 -0.18
CA LYS A 42 11.57 -10.07 -1.58
C LYS A 42 10.55 -9.01 -1.96
N PHE A 43 10.69 -8.49 -3.15
CA PHE A 43 9.71 -7.55 -3.71
C PHE A 43 9.30 -8.03 -5.10
N PHE A 44 8.00 -8.20 -5.29
CA PHE A 44 7.40 -8.60 -6.56
C PHE A 44 6.50 -7.49 -7.05
N LYS A 45 6.47 -7.30 -8.36
CA LYS A 45 5.50 -6.40 -8.97
C LYS A 45 4.93 -7.01 -10.22
N GLU A 46 3.71 -6.62 -10.56
CA GLU A 46 3.01 -7.12 -11.72
C GLU A 46 2.24 -5.99 -12.38
N LYS A 47 2.36 -5.90 -13.68
CA LYS A 47 1.60 -4.93 -14.46
C LYS A 47 0.18 -5.47 -14.68
N LEU A 48 -0.80 -4.61 -14.44
CA LEU A 48 -2.20 -4.93 -14.66
C LEU A 48 -2.68 -4.27 -15.95
N GLN A 49 -3.82 -4.71 -16.43
CA GLN A 49 -4.45 -4.08 -17.59
C GLN A 49 -4.88 -2.65 -17.26
N ASN A 50 -4.93 -1.80 -18.28
CA ASN A 50 -5.26 -0.39 -18.08
C ASN A 50 -6.73 -0.16 -17.74
N ASN A 51 -7.61 -1.07 -18.10
CA ASN A 51 -9.05 -0.93 -17.88
C ASN A 51 -9.51 -1.71 -16.66
N ILE A 52 -9.12 -1.25 -15.47
CA ILE A 52 -9.68 -1.78 -14.22
C ILE A 52 -11.00 -1.05 -14.00
N ASN A 53 -12.10 -1.71 -14.33
CA ASN A 53 -13.43 -1.10 -14.29
C ASN A 53 -14.37 -1.71 -13.25
N SER A 54 -13.87 -2.60 -12.43
CA SER A 54 -14.67 -3.19 -11.35
C SER A 54 -13.80 -3.61 -10.18
N ASN A 55 -14.42 -3.60 -8.99
CA ASN A 55 -13.74 -4.10 -7.78
C ASN A 55 -13.37 -5.57 -7.92
N ASN A 56 -14.27 -6.37 -8.53
CA ASN A 56 -14.04 -7.81 -8.70
C ASN A 56 -12.81 -8.10 -9.54
N LEU A 57 -12.59 -7.32 -10.58
CA LEU A 57 -11.42 -7.50 -11.45
C LEU A 57 -10.13 -7.21 -10.69
N LEU A 58 -10.08 -6.12 -9.93
CA LEU A 58 -8.89 -5.79 -9.15
C LEU A 58 -8.65 -6.82 -8.04
N VAL A 59 -9.70 -7.24 -7.34
CA VAL A 59 -9.59 -8.27 -6.29
C VAL A 59 -9.06 -9.57 -6.89
N SER A 60 -9.57 -9.99 -8.04
CA SER A 60 -9.11 -11.21 -8.73
C SER A 60 -7.62 -11.12 -9.07
N ASN A 61 -7.20 -9.98 -9.56
CA ASN A 61 -5.79 -9.75 -9.89
C ASN A 61 -4.90 -9.82 -8.64
N ILE A 62 -5.35 -9.24 -7.53
CA ILE A 62 -4.59 -9.28 -6.28
C ILE A 62 -4.51 -10.70 -5.73
N ILE A 63 -5.62 -11.43 -5.75
CA ILE A 63 -5.65 -12.82 -5.27
C ILE A 63 -4.71 -13.68 -6.11
N SER A 64 -4.79 -13.59 -7.43
CA SER A 64 -3.90 -14.33 -8.33
C SER A 64 -2.44 -14.00 -8.08
N PHE A 65 -2.13 -12.75 -7.85
CA PHE A 65 -0.78 -12.28 -7.60
C PHE A 65 -0.23 -12.84 -6.27
N THR A 66 -1.02 -12.77 -5.21
CA THR A 66 -0.58 -13.28 -3.91
C THR A 66 -0.45 -14.80 -3.92
N VAL A 67 -1.36 -15.52 -4.59
CA VAL A 67 -1.28 -16.98 -4.73
C VAL A 67 -0.04 -17.36 -5.53
N LYS A 68 0.23 -16.67 -6.61
CA LYS A 68 1.41 -16.91 -7.46
C LYS A 68 2.71 -16.85 -6.65
N HIS A 69 2.80 -15.92 -5.71
CA HIS A 69 3.99 -15.73 -4.89
C HIS A 69 3.89 -16.41 -3.53
N LYS A 70 2.86 -17.24 -3.33
CA LYS A 70 2.66 -18.03 -2.10
C LYS A 70 2.60 -17.15 -0.86
N VAL A 71 1.97 -16.01 -0.96
CA VAL A 71 1.79 -15.07 0.14
C VAL A 71 0.35 -15.07 0.60
N LYS A 72 0.16 -15.12 1.90
CA LYS A 72 -1.15 -15.02 2.53
C LYS A 72 -1.23 -13.68 3.25
N LEU A 73 -2.10 -12.80 2.78
CA LEU A 73 -2.27 -11.50 3.40
C LEU A 73 -2.80 -11.64 4.82
N SER A 74 -2.31 -10.81 5.71
CA SER A 74 -2.68 -10.80 7.13
C SER A 74 -2.48 -9.41 7.70
N SER A 75 -2.72 -9.24 8.99
CA SER A 75 -2.47 -7.96 9.68
C SER A 75 -1.01 -7.53 9.65
N LYS A 76 -0.10 -8.43 9.32
CA LYS A 76 1.33 -8.10 9.17
C LYS A 76 1.63 -7.30 7.92
N TYR A 77 0.73 -7.32 6.94
CA TYR A 77 0.90 -6.59 5.69
C TYR A 77 0.17 -5.26 5.77
N SER A 78 0.88 -4.19 5.48
CA SER A 78 0.27 -2.88 5.29
C SER A 78 -0.22 -2.76 3.86
N ILE A 79 -1.26 -1.98 3.65
CA ILE A 79 -1.80 -1.73 2.32
C ILE A 79 -1.48 -0.29 1.95
N LEU A 80 -0.78 -0.10 0.84
CA LEU A 80 -0.46 1.21 0.31
C LEU A 80 -1.26 1.40 -0.99
N VAL A 81 -1.98 2.51 -1.10
CA VAL A 81 -2.82 2.76 -2.27
C VAL A 81 -2.59 4.17 -2.80
N ASN A 82 -2.50 4.29 -4.11
CA ASN A 82 -2.41 5.58 -4.78
C ASN A 82 -3.79 6.26 -4.71
N MET A 83 -3.83 7.43 -4.07
CA MET A 83 -5.05 8.21 -3.91
C MET A 83 -5.34 9.11 -5.13
N GLY A 84 -4.41 9.19 -6.05
CA GLY A 84 -4.55 10.07 -7.20
C GLY A 84 -3.67 11.31 -7.11
N PRO A 85 -3.89 12.26 -7.99
CA PRO A 85 -4.92 12.27 -9.03
C PRO A 85 -4.65 11.26 -10.15
N GLY A 86 -5.74 10.88 -10.84
CA GLY A 86 -5.70 9.93 -11.94
C GLY A 86 -7.11 9.67 -12.46
N SER A 87 -7.31 8.56 -13.14
CA SER A 87 -8.62 8.15 -13.62
C SER A 87 -9.61 8.01 -12.46
N TYR A 88 -10.73 8.67 -12.58
CA TYR A 88 -11.78 8.71 -11.54
C TYR A 88 -12.18 7.32 -11.08
N SER A 89 -12.54 6.46 -12.01
CA SER A 89 -12.99 5.10 -11.68
C SER A 89 -11.87 4.24 -11.13
N SER A 90 -10.68 4.32 -11.70
CA SER A 90 -9.54 3.52 -11.23
C SER A 90 -9.14 3.87 -9.79
N ILE A 91 -9.09 5.15 -9.46
CA ILE A 91 -8.74 5.61 -8.12
C ILE A 91 -9.79 5.14 -7.11
N ARG A 92 -11.08 5.30 -7.43
CA ARG A 92 -12.15 4.88 -6.53
C ARG A 92 -12.15 3.38 -6.28
N ILE A 93 -11.98 2.61 -7.34
CA ILE A 93 -11.90 1.15 -7.23
C ILE A 93 -10.72 0.74 -6.37
N SER A 94 -9.55 1.33 -6.60
CA SER A 94 -8.34 1.02 -5.84
C SER A 94 -8.53 1.26 -4.35
N ILE A 95 -9.06 2.42 -3.97
CA ILE A 95 -9.27 2.78 -2.57
C ILE A 95 -10.33 1.88 -1.94
N SER A 96 -11.41 1.61 -2.67
CA SER A 96 -12.48 0.72 -2.19
C SER A 96 -11.94 -0.67 -1.89
N VAL A 97 -11.16 -1.23 -2.81
CA VAL A 97 -10.55 -2.56 -2.63
C VAL A 97 -9.55 -2.55 -1.48
N ALA A 98 -8.72 -1.51 -1.39
CA ALA A 98 -7.75 -1.37 -0.30
C ALA A 98 -8.43 -1.34 1.06
N LYS A 99 -9.52 -0.59 1.18
CA LYS A 99 -10.31 -0.52 2.43
C LYS A 99 -10.95 -1.86 2.76
N GLY A 100 -11.42 -2.59 1.75
CA GLY A 100 -11.97 -3.92 1.94
C GLY A 100 -10.93 -4.89 2.49
N ILE A 101 -9.72 -4.88 1.94
CA ILE A 101 -8.63 -5.71 2.42
C ILE A 101 -8.26 -5.33 3.86
N GLN A 102 -8.22 -4.04 4.16
CA GLN A 102 -7.97 -3.55 5.52
C GLN A 102 -8.96 -4.15 6.52
N ILE A 103 -10.24 -4.12 6.18
CA ILE A 103 -11.29 -4.63 7.06
C ILE A 103 -11.16 -6.14 7.26
N VAL A 104 -10.96 -6.88 6.17
CA VAL A 104 -10.93 -8.35 6.21
C VAL A 104 -9.70 -8.86 6.99
N HIS A 105 -8.55 -8.23 6.81
CA HIS A 105 -7.29 -8.74 7.37
C HIS A 105 -6.80 -7.96 8.58
N GLY A 106 -7.45 -6.86 8.95
CA GLY A 106 -6.98 -6.01 10.04
C GLY A 106 -5.66 -5.31 9.72
N SER A 107 -5.39 -5.09 8.45
CA SER A 107 -4.17 -4.45 7.97
C SER A 107 -4.20 -2.95 8.22
N LYS A 108 -3.03 -2.33 8.29
CA LYS A 108 -2.94 -0.86 8.28
C LYS A 108 -3.04 -0.38 6.84
N LEU A 109 -3.75 0.72 6.65
CA LEU A 109 -3.97 1.31 5.34
C LEU A 109 -3.28 2.66 5.25
N TYR A 110 -2.53 2.86 4.18
CA TYR A 110 -1.84 4.11 3.90
C TYR A 110 -2.12 4.54 2.47
N GLY A 111 -2.25 5.84 2.27
CA GLY A 111 -2.41 6.42 0.95
C GLY A 111 -1.21 7.27 0.57
N TYR A 112 -0.96 7.41 -0.71
CA TYR A 112 0.03 8.32 -1.25
C TYR A 112 -0.51 8.98 -2.51
N LYS A 113 0.13 10.09 -2.90
CA LYS A 113 -0.27 10.83 -4.08
C LYS A 113 0.55 10.41 -5.30
N SER A 114 -0.02 10.56 -6.47
CA SER A 114 0.64 10.16 -7.72
C SER A 114 2.00 10.82 -7.91
N ASP A 115 2.14 12.08 -7.51
CA ASP A 115 3.40 12.83 -7.64
C ASP A 115 4.47 12.43 -6.61
N GLN A 116 4.08 11.69 -5.58
CA GLN A 116 5.02 11.24 -4.55
C GLN A 116 5.76 9.96 -4.95
N LEU A 117 5.30 9.27 -5.97
CA LEU A 117 5.93 8.03 -6.43
C LEU A 117 6.02 8.04 -7.95
N SER A 118 7.16 8.45 -8.46
CA SER A 118 7.37 8.58 -9.91
C SER A 118 7.45 7.23 -10.61
N GLU A 119 8.02 6.25 -9.95
CA GLU A 119 8.16 4.88 -10.45
C GLU A 119 7.91 3.89 -9.32
N LEU A 120 7.21 2.81 -9.64
CA LEU A 120 6.94 1.76 -8.65
C LEU A 120 8.17 0.86 -8.51
N SER A 121 9.09 1.29 -7.68
CA SER A 121 10.28 0.52 -7.31
C SER A 121 10.36 0.42 -5.80
N LEU A 122 11.01 -0.63 -5.31
CA LEU A 122 11.18 -0.81 -3.87
C LEU A 122 11.93 0.37 -3.26
N GLU A 123 12.94 0.88 -3.95
CA GLU A 123 13.73 2.02 -3.48
C GLU A 123 12.86 3.27 -3.29
N ASN A 124 12.04 3.59 -4.27
CA ASN A 124 11.16 4.77 -4.21
C ASN A 124 10.10 4.62 -3.13
N ILE A 125 9.56 3.42 -2.97
CA ILE A 125 8.58 3.14 -1.92
C ILE A 125 9.21 3.29 -0.55
N GLN A 126 10.42 2.79 -0.36
CA GLN A 126 11.13 2.92 0.90
C GLN A 126 11.45 4.37 1.25
N ILE A 127 11.78 5.18 0.25
CA ILE A 127 11.97 6.62 0.44
C ILE A 127 10.67 7.29 0.89
N LEU A 128 9.57 6.93 0.25
CA LEU A 128 8.24 7.43 0.59
C LEU A 128 7.88 7.11 2.05
N ILE A 129 8.13 5.89 2.47
CA ILE A 129 7.90 5.45 3.85
C ILE A 129 8.82 6.20 4.82
N LYS A 130 10.09 6.28 4.50
CA LYS A 130 11.10 6.92 5.34
C LYS A 130 10.81 8.39 5.55
N ASN A 131 10.33 9.09 4.53
CA ASN A 131 10.02 10.50 4.60
C ASN A 131 8.66 10.80 5.23
N LYS A 132 7.96 9.77 5.70
CA LYS A 132 6.66 9.90 6.38
C LYS A 132 5.62 10.63 5.52
N GLN A 133 5.63 10.37 4.23
CA GLN A 133 4.71 11.02 3.28
C GLN A 133 3.40 10.26 3.11
N LEU A 134 3.24 9.12 3.79
CA LEU A 134 2.04 8.31 3.69
C LEU A 134 0.91 8.88 4.55
N GLU A 135 -0.27 8.93 3.98
CA GLU A 135 -1.49 9.36 4.67
C GLU A 135 -2.17 8.16 5.30
N ASN A 136 -2.48 8.21 6.59
CA ASN A 136 -3.15 7.11 7.28
C ASN A 136 -4.49 7.47 7.91
N LYS A 137 -4.83 8.76 7.99
CA LYS A 137 -6.07 9.21 8.62
C LYS A 137 -7.22 9.37 7.65
N MET A 138 -6.95 9.93 6.49
CA MET A 138 -7.98 10.17 5.47
C MET A 138 -7.50 9.65 4.12
N VAL A 139 -7.58 8.32 3.96
CA VAL A 139 -7.30 7.71 2.66
C VAL A 139 -8.58 7.83 1.82
N SER A 140 -8.58 8.81 0.94
CA SER A 140 -9.73 9.12 0.10
C SER A 140 -9.26 9.59 -1.28
N PRO A 141 -10.11 9.48 -2.30
CA PRO A 141 -9.71 9.87 -3.66
C PRO A 141 -9.40 11.36 -3.77
N ILE A 142 -8.37 11.67 -4.54
CA ILE A 142 -8.01 13.03 -4.91
C ILE A 142 -8.39 13.22 -6.38
N TYR A 143 -9.30 14.15 -6.65
CA TYR A 143 -9.75 14.46 -8.00
C TYR A 143 -9.21 15.81 -8.44
N GLN A 144 -8.98 15.92 -9.71
CA GLN A 144 -8.65 17.22 -10.34
C GLN A 144 -9.79 17.68 -11.22
#